data_ade5b57c5fd7a0b6eb8707cd136ebc96
#
_entry.id   ade5b57c5fd7a0b6eb8707cd136ebc96
#
_cell.length_a   1.000
_cell.length_b   1.000
_cell.length_c   1.000
_cell.angle_alpha   90.00
_cell.angle_beta   90.00
_cell.angle_gamma   90.00
#
_symmetry.space_group_name_H-M   'P 1'
#
loop_
_entity.id
_entity.type
_entity.pdbx_description
1 polymer ?
#
loop_
_entity_poly.entity_id
_entity_poly.type
_entity_poly.pdbx_seq_one_letter_code
_entity_poly.pdbx_strand_id
1 'polypeptide(L)'
;MIMLGRVLAFPLFRFGSGDVTVSALLKLIAWVIAVFIVERILRQRAVTRLLARTPLPPGSQFGIARIFGYTFIAIGLYLGLQFAGIDIGSLAIIAGAIGVGIGFGLQNIVSNFVSGIIILIERPISIGDRVEVGATAGDVAKISLRSTVVVTNDNISIIVPNSEFITSQVVNWSHGDPRVRLRIPVGVAYGSDVEKLRRILPEVALANAKILTEPPPELLFVGFGESSLDFELGVWTSAVAVRPLKLRSELNYAIEATLRAHHFEIPFPQRDLHLRSGTLPVRVESPPERSG
;
A
#
# COMPACT_ATOMS: atom_id res chain seq x y z
N MET A 1 -15.35 -65.41 -30.20
CA MET A 1 -14.82 -64.03 -30.39
C MET A 1 -15.77 -63.09 -31.10
N ILE A 2 -16.53 -63.51 -32.15
CA ILE A 2 -17.45 -62.64 -32.94
C ILE A 2 -18.66 -62.14 -32.13
N MET A 3 -19.22 -62.91 -31.21
CA MET A 3 -20.35 -62.48 -30.36
C MET A 3 -19.97 -61.36 -29.34
N LEU A 4 -18.80 -61.44 -28.79
CA LEU A 4 -18.31 -60.43 -27.83
C LEU A 4 -18.14 -59.06 -28.49
N GLY A 5 -17.62 -59.02 -29.73
CA GLY A 5 -17.46 -57.78 -30.49
C GLY A 5 -18.78 -57.12 -30.85
N ARG A 6 -19.83 -57.90 -31.16
CA ARG A 6 -21.18 -57.38 -31.42
C ARG A 6 -21.85 -56.77 -30.18
N VAL A 7 -21.68 -57.37 -29.00
CA VAL A 7 -22.21 -56.83 -27.73
C VAL A 7 -21.47 -55.53 -27.33
N LEU A 8 -20.16 -55.44 -27.52
CA LEU A 8 -19.38 -54.28 -27.21
C LEU A 8 -19.65 -53.10 -28.16
N ALA A 9 -20.07 -53.35 -29.39
CA ALA A 9 -20.42 -52.35 -30.39
C ALA A 9 -21.92 -51.95 -30.35
N PHE A 10 -22.73 -52.53 -29.46
CA PHE A 10 -24.14 -52.24 -29.39
C PHE A 10 -24.39 -50.81 -28.92
N PRO A 11 -25.10 -49.95 -29.67
CA PRO A 11 -25.43 -48.61 -29.29
C PRO A 11 -26.53 -48.64 -28.23
N LEU A 12 -26.23 -48.08 -27.04
CA LEU A 12 -27.17 -48.00 -25.92
C LEU A 12 -28.13 -46.80 -26.09
N PHE A 13 -27.61 -45.66 -26.41
CA PHE A 13 -28.37 -44.45 -26.67
C PHE A 13 -27.52 -43.45 -27.44
N ARG A 14 -28.17 -42.47 -28.09
CA ARG A 14 -27.50 -41.34 -28.75
C ARG A 14 -27.43 -40.16 -27.77
N PHE A 15 -26.23 -39.59 -27.66
CA PHE A 15 -26.03 -38.34 -26.92
C PHE A 15 -25.23 -37.37 -27.80
N GLY A 16 -25.88 -36.27 -28.18
CA GLY A 16 -25.28 -35.33 -29.13
C GLY A 16 -25.06 -35.93 -30.53
N SER A 17 -23.87 -35.83 -31.07
CA SER A 17 -23.50 -36.34 -32.39
C SER A 17 -22.98 -37.79 -32.41
N GLY A 18 -22.86 -38.43 -31.24
CA GLY A 18 -22.24 -39.75 -31.08
C GLY A 18 -23.16 -40.83 -30.53
N ASP A 19 -22.98 -42.09 -31.01
CA ASP A 19 -23.62 -43.27 -30.44
C ASP A 19 -22.80 -43.78 -29.26
N VAL A 20 -23.37 -43.77 -28.04
CA VAL A 20 -22.71 -44.30 -26.85
C VAL A 20 -22.83 -45.82 -26.86
N THR A 21 -21.73 -46.52 -27.10
CA THR A 21 -21.61 -47.94 -27.13
C THR A 21 -21.28 -48.54 -25.75
N VAL A 22 -21.54 -49.85 -25.57
CA VAL A 22 -21.15 -50.56 -24.33
C VAL A 22 -19.64 -50.43 -24.06
N SER A 23 -18.81 -50.47 -25.15
CA SER A 23 -17.36 -50.30 -25.00
C SER A 23 -16.97 -48.90 -24.57
N ALA A 24 -17.68 -47.87 -25.03
CA ALA A 24 -17.45 -46.50 -24.63
C ALA A 24 -17.75 -46.32 -23.12
N LEU A 25 -18.86 -46.90 -22.65
CA LEU A 25 -19.25 -46.86 -21.24
C LEU A 25 -18.25 -47.57 -20.33
N LEU A 26 -17.76 -48.76 -20.73
CA LEU A 26 -16.72 -49.49 -19.98
C LEU A 26 -15.41 -48.73 -19.91
N LYS A 27 -14.98 -48.12 -21.03
CA LYS A 27 -13.81 -47.24 -21.08
C LYS A 27 -13.96 -46.04 -20.17
N LEU A 28 -15.15 -45.41 -20.17
CA LEU A 28 -15.44 -44.26 -19.30
C LEU A 28 -15.37 -44.64 -17.84
N ILE A 29 -15.97 -45.78 -17.44
CA ILE A 29 -15.92 -46.29 -16.07
C ILE A 29 -14.47 -46.54 -15.66
N ALA A 30 -13.68 -47.25 -16.49
CA ALA A 30 -12.28 -47.52 -16.24
C ALA A 30 -11.47 -46.20 -16.09
N TRP A 31 -11.77 -45.19 -16.95
CA TRP A 31 -11.15 -43.87 -16.89
C TRP A 31 -11.48 -43.14 -15.61
N VAL A 32 -12.75 -43.11 -15.21
CA VAL A 32 -13.21 -42.48 -13.95
C VAL A 32 -12.48 -43.11 -12.76
N ILE A 33 -12.43 -44.43 -12.69
CA ILE A 33 -11.69 -45.15 -11.64
C ILE A 33 -10.20 -44.76 -11.65
N ALA A 34 -9.59 -44.72 -12.84
CA ALA A 34 -8.21 -44.30 -13.00
C ALA A 34 -7.95 -42.85 -12.50
N VAL A 35 -8.83 -41.92 -12.85
CA VAL A 35 -8.79 -40.53 -12.38
C VAL A 35 -8.81 -40.47 -10.84
N PHE A 36 -9.72 -41.17 -10.19
CA PHE A 36 -9.81 -41.19 -8.73
C PHE A 36 -8.58 -41.85 -8.07
N ILE A 37 -8.06 -42.92 -8.65
CA ILE A 37 -6.84 -43.58 -8.14
C ILE A 37 -5.62 -42.64 -8.30
N VAL A 38 -5.46 -42.06 -9.46
CA VAL A 38 -4.32 -41.13 -9.74
C VAL A 38 -4.42 -39.90 -8.87
N GLU A 39 -5.62 -39.27 -8.73
CA GLU A 39 -5.83 -38.16 -7.81
C GLU A 39 -5.41 -38.52 -6.39
N ARG A 40 -5.90 -39.67 -5.89
CA ARG A 40 -5.59 -40.11 -4.52
C ARG A 40 -4.08 -40.28 -4.32
N ILE A 41 -3.39 -40.87 -5.28
CA ILE A 41 -1.93 -41.08 -5.22
C ILE A 41 -1.21 -39.72 -5.29
N LEU A 42 -1.56 -38.85 -6.24
CA LEU A 42 -0.95 -37.53 -6.39
C LEU A 42 -1.19 -36.68 -5.16
N ARG A 43 -2.40 -36.60 -4.67
CA ARG A 43 -2.76 -35.84 -3.48
C ARG A 43 -2.00 -36.35 -2.25
N GLN A 44 -2.02 -37.66 -2.00
CA GLN A 44 -1.40 -38.22 -0.79
C GLN A 44 0.13 -38.28 -0.86
N ARG A 45 0.73 -38.53 -2.02
CA ARG A 45 2.18 -38.70 -2.14
C ARG A 45 2.92 -37.45 -2.60
N ALA A 46 2.39 -36.71 -3.57
CA ALA A 46 3.04 -35.55 -4.13
C ALA A 46 2.66 -34.26 -3.40
N VAL A 47 1.35 -33.94 -3.42
CA VAL A 47 0.85 -32.65 -2.91
C VAL A 47 1.06 -32.54 -1.40
N THR A 48 0.68 -33.56 -0.62
CA THR A 48 0.86 -33.49 0.84
C THR A 48 2.33 -33.49 1.25
N ARG A 49 3.21 -34.24 0.55
CA ARG A 49 4.67 -34.19 0.84
C ARG A 49 5.30 -32.87 0.48
N LEU A 50 4.87 -32.26 -0.65
CA LEU A 50 5.37 -30.96 -1.06
C LEU A 50 4.92 -29.87 -0.07
N LEU A 51 3.64 -29.89 0.30
CA LEU A 51 3.07 -28.94 1.26
C LEU A 51 3.66 -29.10 2.68
N ALA A 52 3.97 -30.31 3.10
CA ALA A 52 4.60 -30.57 4.40
C ALA A 52 6.00 -29.93 4.54
N ARG A 53 6.66 -29.58 3.43
CA ARG A 53 7.94 -28.86 3.41
C ARG A 53 7.76 -27.33 3.49
N THR A 54 6.55 -26.84 3.44
CA THR A 54 6.23 -25.40 3.51
C THR A 54 5.90 -25.00 4.95
N PRO A 55 6.16 -23.75 5.37
CA PRO A 55 5.79 -23.25 6.69
C PRO A 55 4.29 -22.94 6.83
N LEU A 56 3.44 -23.61 6.05
CA LEU A 56 1.98 -23.36 6.06
C LEU A 56 1.32 -24.09 7.23
N PRO A 57 0.31 -23.49 7.88
CA PRO A 57 -0.50 -24.16 8.88
C PRO A 57 -1.18 -25.41 8.31
N PRO A 58 -1.38 -26.47 9.12
CA PRO A 58 -1.98 -27.73 8.64
C PRO A 58 -3.33 -27.56 7.96
N GLY A 59 -4.19 -26.63 8.43
CA GLY A 59 -5.47 -26.31 7.81
C GLY A 59 -5.34 -25.79 6.38
N SER A 60 -4.36 -24.92 6.14
CA SER A 60 -4.09 -24.37 4.79
C SER A 60 -3.55 -25.46 3.85
N GLN A 61 -2.65 -26.33 4.34
CA GLN A 61 -2.14 -27.46 3.58
C GLN A 61 -3.27 -28.39 3.13
N PHE A 62 -4.18 -28.69 4.05
CA PHE A 62 -5.34 -29.51 3.75
C PHE A 62 -6.27 -28.87 2.72
N GLY A 63 -6.57 -27.57 2.87
CA GLY A 63 -7.39 -26.81 1.92
C GLY A 63 -6.82 -26.83 0.50
N ILE A 64 -5.53 -26.52 0.37
CA ILE A 64 -4.82 -26.51 -0.93
C ILE A 64 -4.85 -27.91 -1.57
N ALA A 65 -4.55 -28.96 -0.79
CA ALA A 65 -4.59 -30.33 -1.28
C ALA A 65 -6.00 -30.74 -1.76
N ARG A 66 -7.05 -30.27 -1.11
CA ARG A 66 -8.45 -30.53 -1.51
C ARG A 66 -8.83 -29.80 -2.80
N ILE A 67 -8.47 -28.51 -2.92
CA ILE A 67 -8.74 -27.73 -4.12
C ILE A 67 -8.04 -28.38 -5.31
N PHE A 68 -6.76 -28.75 -5.15
CA PHE A 68 -6.02 -29.49 -6.19
C PHE A 68 -6.76 -30.76 -6.61
N GLY A 69 -7.21 -31.58 -5.62
CA GLY A 69 -7.92 -32.82 -5.90
C GLY A 69 -9.20 -32.59 -6.67
N TYR A 70 -10.04 -31.65 -6.26
CA TYR A 70 -11.29 -31.32 -6.97
C TYR A 70 -11.05 -30.83 -8.39
N THR A 71 -10.06 -29.94 -8.58
CA THR A 71 -9.70 -29.46 -9.92
C THR A 71 -9.21 -30.59 -10.82
N PHE A 72 -8.34 -31.48 -10.28
CA PHE A 72 -7.84 -32.64 -11.00
C PHE A 72 -8.98 -33.59 -11.42
N ILE A 73 -9.92 -33.90 -10.51
CA ILE A 73 -11.10 -34.73 -10.82
C ILE A 73 -11.96 -34.06 -11.87
N ALA A 74 -12.25 -32.75 -11.77
CA ALA A 74 -13.08 -32.04 -12.74
C ALA A 74 -12.47 -32.07 -14.14
N ILE A 75 -11.18 -31.83 -14.28
CA ILE A 75 -10.45 -31.91 -15.56
C ILE A 75 -10.42 -33.35 -16.07
N GLY A 76 -10.16 -34.34 -15.19
CA GLY A 76 -10.12 -35.74 -15.55
C GLY A 76 -11.46 -36.25 -16.05
N LEU A 77 -12.57 -35.87 -15.40
CA LEU A 77 -13.93 -36.22 -15.84
C LEU A 77 -14.25 -35.55 -17.19
N TYR A 78 -13.90 -34.28 -17.38
CA TYR A 78 -14.09 -33.57 -18.65
C TYR A 78 -13.39 -34.32 -19.78
N LEU A 79 -12.11 -34.66 -19.62
CA LEU A 79 -11.36 -35.41 -20.63
C LEU A 79 -11.94 -36.81 -20.87
N GLY A 80 -12.41 -37.52 -19.81
CA GLY A 80 -13.01 -38.81 -19.93
C GLY A 80 -14.29 -38.80 -20.76
N LEU A 81 -15.15 -37.82 -20.59
CA LEU A 81 -16.37 -37.66 -21.38
C LEU A 81 -16.02 -37.41 -22.86
N GLN A 82 -15.02 -36.58 -23.14
CA GLN A 82 -14.57 -36.32 -24.50
C GLN A 82 -13.96 -37.57 -25.17
N PHE A 83 -13.18 -38.37 -24.44
CA PHE A 83 -12.67 -39.67 -24.94
C PHE A 83 -13.75 -40.71 -25.16
N ALA A 84 -14.87 -40.65 -24.40
CA ALA A 84 -16.03 -41.49 -24.62
C ALA A 84 -16.85 -41.10 -25.85
N GLY A 85 -16.49 -40.04 -26.56
CA GLY A 85 -17.22 -39.53 -27.74
C GLY A 85 -18.49 -38.74 -27.35
N ILE A 86 -18.61 -38.34 -26.12
CA ILE A 86 -19.72 -37.50 -25.64
C ILE A 86 -19.42 -36.06 -25.96
N ASP A 87 -20.19 -35.43 -26.81
CA ASP A 87 -20.07 -34.01 -27.10
C ASP A 87 -20.56 -33.18 -25.93
N ILE A 88 -19.62 -32.55 -25.27
CA ILE A 88 -19.81 -31.66 -24.12
C ILE A 88 -19.51 -30.19 -24.46
N GLY A 89 -19.58 -29.82 -25.75
CA GLY A 89 -19.32 -28.47 -26.21
C GLY A 89 -20.16 -27.42 -25.46
N SER A 90 -21.42 -27.72 -25.15
CA SER A 90 -22.28 -26.88 -24.33
C SER A 90 -21.76 -26.69 -22.88
N LEU A 91 -21.17 -27.73 -22.29
CA LEU A 91 -20.57 -27.66 -20.97
C LEU A 91 -19.30 -26.80 -20.97
N ALA A 92 -18.55 -26.78 -22.07
CA ALA A 92 -17.37 -25.92 -22.21
C ALA A 92 -17.74 -24.43 -22.17
N ILE A 93 -18.89 -24.04 -22.73
CA ILE A 93 -19.41 -22.68 -22.66
C ILE A 93 -19.75 -22.30 -21.21
N ILE A 94 -20.45 -23.18 -20.51
CA ILE A 94 -20.80 -22.97 -19.10
C ILE A 94 -19.54 -22.92 -18.23
N ALA A 95 -18.60 -23.84 -18.42
CA ALA A 95 -17.33 -23.86 -17.72
C ALA A 95 -16.51 -22.59 -17.98
N GLY A 96 -16.54 -22.09 -19.23
CA GLY A 96 -15.94 -20.81 -19.60
C GLY A 96 -16.55 -19.63 -18.82
N ALA A 97 -17.88 -19.55 -18.78
CA ALA A 97 -18.58 -18.50 -18.01
C ALA A 97 -18.28 -18.57 -16.53
N ILE A 98 -18.25 -19.77 -15.92
CA ILE A 98 -17.84 -19.98 -14.54
C ILE A 98 -16.38 -19.57 -14.34
N GLY A 99 -15.49 -19.94 -15.27
CA GLY A 99 -14.06 -19.56 -15.25
C GLY A 99 -13.84 -18.05 -15.24
N VAL A 100 -14.60 -17.32 -16.06
CA VAL A 100 -14.59 -15.84 -16.08
C VAL A 100 -15.06 -15.29 -14.73
N GLY A 101 -16.15 -15.83 -14.18
CA GLY A 101 -16.67 -15.42 -12.85
C GLY A 101 -15.64 -15.65 -11.73
N ILE A 102 -14.99 -16.82 -11.72
CA ILE A 102 -13.91 -17.13 -10.78
C ILE A 102 -12.71 -16.20 -10.99
N GLY A 103 -12.35 -15.91 -12.26
CA GLY A 103 -11.28 -14.98 -12.62
C GLY A 103 -11.50 -13.59 -12.03
N PHE A 104 -12.69 -13.03 -12.18
CA PHE A 104 -13.05 -11.75 -11.54
C PHE A 104 -13.04 -11.83 -10.01
N GLY A 105 -13.51 -12.94 -9.43
CA GLY A 105 -13.45 -13.15 -7.98
C GLY A 105 -12.03 -13.23 -7.41
N LEU A 106 -11.07 -13.73 -8.18
CA LEU A 106 -9.66 -13.85 -7.80
C LEU A 106 -8.78 -12.67 -8.22
N GLN A 107 -9.30 -11.74 -9.02
CA GLN A 107 -8.55 -10.62 -9.60
C GLN A 107 -7.72 -9.87 -8.55
N ASN A 108 -8.31 -9.50 -7.43
CA ASN A 108 -7.62 -8.76 -6.38
C ASN A 108 -6.49 -9.58 -5.73
N ILE A 109 -6.65 -10.89 -5.60
CA ILE A 109 -5.62 -11.76 -5.03
C ILE A 109 -4.44 -11.84 -5.98
N VAL A 110 -4.70 -12.06 -7.26
CA VAL A 110 -3.66 -12.11 -8.31
C VAL A 110 -2.95 -10.76 -8.44
N SER A 111 -3.70 -9.66 -8.49
CA SER A 111 -3.14 -8.30 -8.54
C SER A 111 -2.18 -8.04 -7.38
N ASN A 112 -2.60 -8.32 -6.16
CA ASN A 112 -1.74 -8.13 -4.99
C ASN A 112 -0.50 -9.03 -4.98
N PHE A 113 -0.62 -10.26 -5.46
CA PHE A 113 0.49 -11.19 -5.58
C PHE A 113 1.52 -10.71 -6.62
N VAL A 114 1.06 -10.32 -7.82
CA VAL A 114 1.91 -9.80 -8.87
C VAL A 114 2.59 -8.50 -8.41
N SER A 115 1.84 -7.59 -7.79
CA SER A 115 2.40 -6.36 -7.21
C SER A 115 3.46 -6.65 -6.16
N GLY A 116 3.26 -7.68 -5.32
CA GLY A 116 4.28 -8.11 -4.36
C GLY A 116 5.56 -8.58 -5.01
N ILE A 117 5.48 -9.30 -6.13
CA ILE A 117 6.65 -9.73 -6.92
C ILE A 117 7.36 -8.50 -7.51
N ILE A 118 6.60 -7.55 -8.08
CA ILE A 118 7.16 -6.31 -8.64
C ILE A 118 7.92 -5.53 -7.56
N ILE A 119 7.32 -5.35 -6.37
CA ILE A 119 7.97 -4.66 -5.24
C ILE A 119 9.29 -5.34 -4.87
N LEU A 120 9.33 -6.67 -4.84
CA LEU A 120 10.55 -7.42 -4.47
C LEU A 120 11.65 -7.33 -5.55
N ILE A 121 11.29 -7.23 -6.83
CA ILE A 121 12.23 -7.14 -7.95
C ILE A 121 12.71 -5.72 -8.17
N GLU A 122 11.78 -4.76 -8.35
CA GLU A 122 12.08 -3.37 -8.69
C GLU A 122 12.41 -2.51 -7.47
N ARG A 123 11.96 -2.90 -6.29
CA ARG A 123 12.20 -2.24 -5.00
C ARG A 123 11.84 -0.75 -4.99
N PRO A 124 10.65 -0.35 -5.46
CA PRO A 124 10.20 1.04 -5.30
C PRO A 124 10.07 1.43 -3.83
N ILE A 125 9.87 0.43 -2.96
CA ILE A 125 9.91 0.54 -1.51
C ILE A 125 10.73 -0.63 -0.94
N SER A 126 11.40 -0.39 0.20
CA SER A 126 12.21 -1.38 0.92
C SER A 126 11.84 -1.40 2.40
N ILE A 127 12.18 -2.49 3.10
CA ILE A 127 12.01 -2.55 4.56
C ILE A 127 12.88 -1.47 5.20
N GLY A 128 12.29 -0.68 6.09
CA GLY A 128 12.91 0.48 6.74
C GLY A 128 12.65 1.81 6.02
N ASP A 129 12.12 1.82 4.81
CA ASP A 129 11.74 3.05 4.13
C ASP A 129 10.58 3.74 4.84
N ARG A 130 10.63 5.07 4.86
CA ARG A 130 9.53 5.90 5.26
C ARG A 130 8.68 6.25 4.07
N VAL A 131 7.39 5.84 4.11
CA VAL A 131 6.49 5.97 2.98
C VAL A 131 5.15 6.61 3.36
N GLU A 132 4.52 7.23 2.37
CA GLU A 132 3.12 7.65 2.44
C GLU A 132 2.38 7.05 1.24
N VAL A 133 1.32 6.32 1.52
CA VAL A 133 0.45 5.69 0.52
C VAL A 133 -1.00 5.90 0.91
N GLY A 134 -1.78 6.59 0.07
CA GLY A 134 -3.12 7.03 0.43
C GLY A 134 -3.12 7.87 1.72
N ALA A 135 -3.90 7.47 2.72
CA ALA A 135 -3.94 8.12 4.03
C ALA A 135 -2.93 7.53 5.05
N THR A 136 -2.11 6.56 4.63
CA THR A 136 -1.19 5.85 5.52
C THR A 136 0.22 6.43 5.39
N ALA A 137 0.78 6.93 6.51
CA ALA A 137 2.16 7.39 6.60
C ALA A 137 2.89 6.62 7.70
N GLY A 138 4.07 6.09 7.40
CA GLY A 138 4.85 5.31 8.37
C GLY A 138 6.08 4.65 7.78
N ASP A 139 6.68 3.76 8.57
CA ASP A 139 7.87 3.02 8.19
C ASP A 139 7.50 1.61 7.72
N VAL A 140 8.07 1.15 6.61
CA VAL A 140 7.85 -0.19 6.07
C VAL A 140 8.51 -1.22 6.99
N ALA A 141 7.71 -1.97 7.74
CA ALA A 141 8.20 -2.96 8.68
C ALA A 141 8.38 -4.35 8.03
N LYS A 142 7.50 -4.72 7.10
CA LYS A 142 7.52 -6.04 6.46
C LYS A 142 6.84 -5.99 5.09
N ILE A 143 7.44 -6.65 4.11
CA ILE A 143 6.84 -6.89 2.79
C ILE A 143 6.52 -8.39 2.69
N SER A 144 5.27 -8.73 2.40
CA SER A 144 4.78 -10.10 2.21
C SER A 144 4.23 -10.27 0.80
N LEU A 145 3.86 -11.50 0.41
CA LEU A 145 3.41 -11.81 -0.95
C LEU A 145 2.21 -10.98 -1.43
N ARG A 146 1.27 -10.63 -0.55
CA ARG A 146 0.04 -9.91 -0.92
C ARG A 146 -0.14 -8.56 -0.24
N SER A 147 0.67 -8.27 0.77
CA SER A 147 0.51 -7.06 1.58
C SER A 147 1.82 -6.64 2.21
N THR A 148 1.96 -5.36 2.42
CA THR A 148 3.07 -4.71 3.12
C THR A 148 2.56 -4.15 4.44
N VAL A 149 3.33 -4.32 5.52
CA VAL A 149 3.02 -3.77 6.84
C VAL A 149 3.76 -2.45 6.99
N VAL A 150 3.01 -1.39 7.24
CA VAL A 150 3.53 -0.05 7.52
C VAL A 150 3.21 0.29 8.97
N VAL A 151 4.21 0.71 9.74
CA VAL A 151 4.08 1.11 11.14
C VAL A 151 4.08 2.63 11.22
N THR A 152 3.00 3.19 11.74
CA THR A 152 2.86 4.66 11.91
C THR A 152 3.71 5.18 13.07
N ASN A 153 3.80 6.52 13.16
CA ASN A 153 4.50 7.18 14.29
C ASN A 153 3.90 6.84 15.66
N ASP A 154 2.61 6.46 15.69
CA ASP A 154 1.88 6.09 16.91
C ASP A 154 2.00 4.59 17.21
N ASN A 155 2.93 3.90 16.52
CA ASN A 155 3.19 2.46 16.66
C ASN A 155 1.98 1.58 16.28
N ILE A 156 1.16 2.06 15.33
CA ILE A 156 0.05 1.30 14.78
C ILE A 156 0.51 0.60 13.51
N SER A 157 0.33 -0.72 13.44
CA SER A 157 0.62 -1.52 12.25
C SER A 157 -0.55 -1.49 11.29
N ILE A 158 -0.36 -0.91 10.11
CA ILE A 158 -1.34 -0.87 9.03
C ILE A 158 -0.93 -1.87 7.96
N ILE A 159 -1.86 -2.75 7.58
CA ILE A 159 -1.64 -3.75 6.53
C ILE A 159 -2.18 -3.19 5.23
N VAL A 160 -1.28 -2.81 4.34
CA VAL A 160 -1.60 -2.21 3.03
C VAL A 160 -1.48 -3.28 1.95
N PRO A 161 -2.49 -3.46 1.08
CA PRO A 161 -2.38 -4.35 -0.08
C PRO A 161 -1.24 -3.94 -1.00
N ASN A 162 -0.48 -4.90 -1.53
CA ASN A 162 0.67 -4.58 -2.39
C ASN A 162 0.27 -3.84 -3.68
N SER A 163 -0.93 -4.10 -4.19
CA SER A 163 -1.45 -3.40 -5.37
C SER A 163 -1.53 -1.88 -5.16
N GLU A 164 -1.77 -1.42 -3.93
CA GLU A 164 -1.83 0.00 -3.61
C GLU A 164 -0.50 0.72 -3.90
N PHE A 165 0.63 0.06 -3.62
CA PHE A 165 1.96 0.60 -3.88
C PHE A 165 2.34 0.65 -5.38
N ILE A 166 1.63 -0.09 -6.24
CA ILE A 166 1.91 -0.14 -7.69
C ILE A 166 0.91 0.71 -8.47
N THR A 167 -0.36 0.77 -8.03
CA THR A 167 -1.43 1.45 -8.77
C THR A 167 -1.68 2.88 -8.30
N SER A 168 -1.22 3.24 -7.11
CA SER A 168 -1.39 4.58 -6.52
C SER A 168 -0.08 5.35 -6.49
N GLN A 169 -0.17 6.66 -6.31
CA GLN A 169 1.00 7.49 -6.03
C GLN A 169 1.55 7.16 -4.64
N VAL A 170 2.83 6.84 -4.58
CA VAL A 170 3.55 6.57 -3.32
C VAL A 170 4.63 7.63 -3.14
N VAL A 171 4.63 8.29 -1.99
CA VAL A 171 5.73 9.15 -1.57
C VAL A 171 6.69 8.31 -0.75
N ASN A 172 7.89 8.09 -1.27
CA ASN A 172 8.96 7.43 -0.54
C ASN A 172 10.01 8.47 -0.14
N TRP A 173 10.09 8.78 1.14
CA TRP A 173 10.98 9.79 1.70
C TRP A 173 12.44 9.32 1.78
N SER A 174 12.68 8.03 1.65
CA SER A 174 14.00 7.40 1.83
C SER A 174 14.60 6.87 0.53
N HIS A 175 13.85 6.92 -0.58
CA HIS A 175 14.27 6.34 -1.84
C HIS A 175 15.40 7.14 -2.49
N GLY A 176 16.53 6.48 -2.72
CA GLY A 176 17.71 7.09 -3.35
C GLY A 176 18.46 8.03 -2.40
N ASP A 177 18.13 9.32 -2.39
CA ASP A 177 18.73 10.31 -1.49
C ASP A 177 17.86 10.45 -0.23
N PRO A 178 18.36 10.10 0.96
CA PRO A 178 17.59 10.19 2.20
C PRO A 178 17.45 11.63 2.72
N ARG A 179 18.02 12.62 2.05
CA ARG A 179 17.92 14.03 2.46
C ARG A 179 16.57 14.59 2.05
N VAL A 180 15.87 15.17 3.02
CA VAL A 180 14.58 15.83 2.80
C VAL A 180 14.64 17.26 3.27
N ARG A 181 13.92 18.13 2.56
CA ARG A 181 13.76 19.53 2.95
C ARG A 181 12.46 19.71 3.71
N LEU A 182 12.57 20.16 4.96
CA LEU A 182 11.43 20.62 5.74
C LEU A 182 11.28 22.12 5.61
N ARG A 183 10.04 22.59 5.55
CA ARG A 183 9.67 23.99 5.45
C ARG A 183 8.93 24.39 6.72
N ILE A 184 9.44 25.44 7.37
CA ILE A 184 8.90 25.92 8.65
C ILE A 184 8.43 27.34 8.41
N PRO A 185 7.11 27.61 8.44
CA PRO A 185 6.57 28.94 8.29
C PRO A 185 6.91 29.79 9.52
N VAL A 186 7.31 31.03 9.30
CA VAL A 186 7.61 32.01 10.33
C VAL A 186 7.01 33.33 9.91
N GLY A 187 6.15 33.92 10.75
CA GLY A 187 5.56 35.25 10.56
C GLY A 187 6.06 36.22 11.59
N VAL A 188 6.46 37.41 11.16
CA VAL A 188 6.86 38.54 12.04
C VAL A 188 6.06 39.79 11.71
N ALA A 189 5.96 40.73 12.65
CA ALA A 189 5.20 41.97 12.45
C ALA A 189 5.83 42.85 11.34
N TYR A 190 4.99 43.62 10.70
CA TYR A 190 5.42 44.68 9.78
C TYR A 190 6.34 45.64 10.52
N GLY A 191 7.40 46.11 9.84
CA GLY A 191 8.43 46.96 10.43
C GLY A 191 9.57 46.20 11.12
N SER A 192 9.51 44.86 11.16
CA SER A 192 10.62 44.03 11.66
C SER A 192 11.88 44.18 10.80
N ASP A 193 13.07 44.04 11.41
CA ASP A 193 14.36 44.01 10.72
C ASP A 193 14.54 42.68 9.97
N VAL A 194 14.15 42.69 8.70
CA VAL A 194 14.18 41.51 7.81
C VAL A 194 15.60 41.00 7.59
N GLU A 195 16.59 41.90 7.47
CA GLU A 195 17.97 41.50 7.24
C GLU A 195 18.59 40.83 8.46
N LYS A 196 18.24 41.28 9.65
CA LYS A 196 18.64 40.64 10.90
C LYS A 196 17.98 39.27 10.99
N LEU A 197 16.67 39.14 10.69
CA LEU A 197 15.95 37.88 10.70
C LEU A 197 16.57 36.84 9.76
N ARG A 198 16.93 37.29 8.55
CA ARG A 198 17.57 36.48 7.51
C ARG A 198 18.88 35.84 7.96
N ARG A 199 19.62 36.52 8.85
CA ARG A 199 20.90 36.02 9.39
C ARG A 199 20.68 35.05 10.54
N ILE A 200 19.83 35.40 11.50
CA ILE A 200 19.74 34.64 12.76
C ILE A 200 18.98 33.31 12.64
N LEU A 201 17.92 33.23 11.82
CA LEU A 201 17.11 32.02 11.77
C LEU A 201 17.83 30.79 11.16
N PRO A 202 18.64 30.92 10.09
CA PRO A 202 19.49 29.84 9.64
C PRO A 202 20.49 29.35 10.71
N GLU A 203 21.09 30.27 11.50
CA GLU A 203 22.01 29.92 12.59
C GLU A 203 21.29 29.10 13.68
N VAL A 204 20.05 29.47 14.03
CA VAL A 204 19.22 28.75 14.98
C VAL A 204 18.94 27.32 14.48
N ALA A 205 18.68 27.17 13.18
CA ALA A 205 18.48 25.86 12.61
C ALA A 205 19.74 24.99 12.68
N LEU A 206 20.89 25.55 12.35
CA LEU A 206 22.19 24.86 12.40
C LEU A 206 22.62 24.44 13.82
N ALA A 207 22.08 25.08 14.86
CA ALA A 207 22.29 24.63 16.25
C ALA A 207 21.66 23.28 16.56
N ASN A 208 20.69 22.81 15.77
CA ASN A 208 20.10 21.49 15.93
C ASN A 208 20.92 20.44 15.17
N ALA A 209 21.50 19.47 15.89
CA ALA A 209 22.35 18.42 15.32
C ALA A 209 21.69 17.52 14.25
N LYS A 210 20.37 17.57 14.13
CA LYS A 210 19.61 16.82 13.10
C LYS A 210 19.54 17.56 11.76
N ILE A 211 19.95 18.82 11.72
CA ILE A 211 19.96 19.66 10.51
C ILE A 211 21.31 19.50 9.81
N LEU A 212 21.24 19.29 8.52
CA LEU A 212 22.43 19.22 7.68
C LEU A 212 23.02 20.61 7.45
N THR A 213 24.34 20.68 7.47
CA THR A 213 25.08 21.91 7.12
C THR A 213 25.16 22.11 5.61
N GLU A 214 25.01 21.04 4.83
CA GLU A 214 25.05 21.05 3.38
C GLU A 214 23.93 20.14 2.79
N PRO A 215 22.99 20.71 2.04
CA PRO A 215 22.79 22.14 1.76
C PRO A 215 22.46 22.96 3.02
N PRO A 216 22.90 24.24 3.10
CA PRO A 216 22.65 25.04 4.29
C PRO A 216 21.17 25.41 4.44
N PRO A 217 20.72 25.68 5.67
CA PRO A 217 19.41 26.28 5.90
C PRO A 217 19.30 27.66 5.25
N GLU A 218 18.14 27.98 4.73
CA GLU A 218 17.87 29.31 4.15
C GLU A 218 16.52 29.85 4.63
N LEU A 219 16.46 31.16 4.82
CA LEU A 219 15.20 31.85 5.09
C LEU A 219 14.71 32.51 3.80
N LEU A 220 13.54 32.08 3.32
CA LEU A 220 12.86 32.63 2.16
C LEU A 220 11.78 33.61 2.61
N PHE A 221 11.73 34.79 2.01
CA PHE A 221 10.62 35.72 2.15
C PHE A 221 9.53 35.30 1.18
N VAL A 222 8.41 34.80 1.70
CA VAL A 222 7.34 34.20 0.90
C VAL A 222 6.35 35.25 0.42
N GLY A 223 6.03 36.22 1.28
CA GLY A 223 5.07 37.24 0.91
C GLY A 223 4.67 38.18 2.06
N PHE A 224 3.77 39.08 1.71
CA PHE A 224 3.16 40.04 2.63
C PHE A 224 1.79 39.49 3.04
N GLY A 225 1.67 38.97 4.28
CA GLY A 225 0.43 38.48 4.84
C GLY A 225 -0.51 39.60 5.30
N GLU A 226 -1.73 39.24 5.70
CA GLU A 226 -2.71 40.22 6.17
C GLU A 226 -2.24 41.03 7.39
N SER A 227 -1.42 40.42 8.25
CA SER A 227 -0.92 41.06 9.48
C SER A 227 0.54 40.75 9.74
N SER A 228 1.23 40.05 8.86
CA SER A 228 2.62 39.58 9.03
C SER A 228 3.44 39.71 7.76
N LEU A 229 4.75 39.78 7.91
CA LEU A 229 5.71 39.43 6.88
C LEU A 229 5.93 37.92 6.96
N ASP A 230 5.65 37.20 5.89
CA ASP A 230 5.64 35.76 5.88
C ASP A 230 6.94 35.20 5.31
N PHE A 231 7.59 34.36 6.10
CA PHE A 231 8.85 33.69 5.75
C PHE A 231 8.69 32.19 5.84
N GLU A 232 9.59 31.50 5.16
CA GLU A 232 9.73 30.05 5.25
C GLU A 232 11.19 29.70 5.51
N LEU A 233 11.48 29.08 6.66
CA LEU A 233 12.78 28.54 6.96
C LEU A 233 12.89 27.13 6.37
N GLY A 234 13.65 26.98 5.29
CA GLY A 234 13.96 25.72 4.64
C GLY A 234 15.17 25.08 5.31
N VAL A 235 14.99 23.87 5.84
CA VAL A 235 16.06 23.10 6.49
C VAL A 235 16.17 21.71 5.89
N TRP A 236 17.39 21.21 5.74
CA TRP A 236 17.65 19.86 5.24
C TRP A 236 17.96 18.91 6.38
N THR A 237 17.40 17.71 6.33
CA THR A 237 17.61 16.66 7.31
C THR A 237 17.58 15.29 6.64
N SER A 238 18.09 14.25 7.31
CA SER A 238 17.95 12.87 6.82
C SER A 238 16.58 12.29 7.21
N ALA A 239 15.81 11.87 6.23
CA ALA A 239 14.45 11.33 6.42
C ALA A 239 14.41 10.11 7.34
N VAL A 240 15.43 9.25 7.27
CA VAL A 240 15.50 8.00 8.02
C VAL A 240 15.70 8.23 9.53
N ALA A 241 16.35 9.35 9.91
CA ALA A 241 16.72 9.63 11.30
C ALA A 241 15.67 10.44 12.07
N VAL A 242 14.66 11.01 11.43
CA VAL A 242 13.84 12.07 12.01
C VAL A 242 12.36 11.89 11.80
N ARG A 243 11.59 11.99 12.88
CA ARG A 243 10.14 12.20 12.83
C ARG A 243 9.88 13.69 12.49
N PRO A 244 9.34 14.02 11.29
CA PRO A 244 9.24 15.40 10.82
C PRO A 244 8.51 16.34 11.79
N LEU A 245 7.44 15.89 12.42
CA LEU A 245 6.67 16.68 13.39
C LEU A 245 7.49 16.99 14.64
N LYS A 246 8.30 16.05 15.13
CA LYS A 246 9.14 16.27 16.31
C LYS A 246 10.24 17.29 16.01
N LEU A 247 10.90 17.17 14.86
CA LEU A 247 11.92 18.13 14.43
C LEU A 247 11.34 19.52 14.23
N ARG A 248 10.16 19.61 13.56
CA ARG A 248 9.45 20.90 13.39
C ARG A 248 9.14 21.52 14.74
N SER A 249 8.68 20.74 15.72
CA SER A 249 8.41 21.24 17.07
C SER A 249 9.67 21.74 17.77
N GLU A 250 10.78 21.00 17.70
CA GLU A 250 12.07 21.40 18.28
C GLU A 250 12.53 22.74 17.69
N LEU A 251 12.43 22.90 16.36
CA LEU A 251 12.78 24.14 15.68
C LEU A 251 11.84 25.29 16.00
N ASN A 252 10.53 25.05 16.10
CA ASN A 252 9.58 26.09 16.48
C ASN A 252 9.87 26.65 17.89
N TYR A 253 10.23 25.81 18.86
CA TYR A 253 10.66 26.26 20.17
C TYR A 253 11.93 27.13 20.11
N ALA A 254 12.91 26.70 19.31
CA ALA A 254 14.16 27.46 19.15
C ALA A 254 13.95 28.80 18.43
N ILE A 255 13.10 28.80 17.39
CA ILE A 255 12.72 30.01 16.65
C ILE A 255 12.00 30.99 17.58
N GLU A 256 10.99 30.53 18.32
CA GLU A 256 10.23 31.37 19.26
C GLU A 256 11.15 32.03 20.30
N ALA A 257 12.03 31.24 20.94
CA ALA A 257 12.99 31.76 21.91
C ALA A 257 13.91 32.83 21.31
N THR A 258 14.34 32.62 20.06
CA THR A 258 15.22 33.57 19.34
C THR A 258 14.49 34.84 18.94
N LEU A 259 13.27 34.74 18.41
CA LEU A 259 12.43 35.89 18.09
C LEU A 259 12.21 36.77 19.34
N ARG A 260 11.93 36.17 20.48
CA ARG A 260 11.75 36.83 21.76
C ARG A 260 13.04 37.51 22.23
N ALA A 261 14.18 36.80 22.17
CA ALA A 261 15.47 37.33 22.60
C ALA A 261 15.93 38.54 21.77
N HIS A 262 15.56 38.57 20.48
CA HIS A 262 15.91 39.67 19.57
C HIS A 262 14.80 40.71 19.39
N HIS A 263 13.76 40.68 20.22
CA HIS A 263 12.62 41.59 20.23
C HIS A 263 11.84 41.66 18.90
N PHE A 264 11.77 40.52 18.18
CA PHE A 264 10.83 40.38 17.08
C PHE A 264 9.45 40.11 17.61
N GLU A 265 8.47 40.85 17.09
CA GLU A 265 7.09 40.68 17.46
C GLU A 265 6.41 39.64 16.52
N ILE A 266 5.70 38.67 17.13
CA ILE A 266 4.80 37.79 16.43
C ILE A 266 3.44 38.48 16.43
N PRO A 267 2.93 38.95 15.27
CA PRO A 267 1.80 39.86 15.24
C PRO A 267 0.49 39.15 15.60
N PHE A 268 -0.36 39.85 16.33
CA PHE A 268 -1.76 39.51 16.40
C PHE A 268 -2.47 39.97 15.12
N PRO A 269 -3.66 39.41 14.80
CA PRO A 269 -4.47 39.90 13.69
C PRO A 269 -4.72 41.42 13.82
N GLN A 270 -4.28 42.20 12.84
CA GLN A 270 -4.47 43.65 12.78
C GLN A 270 -5.75 43.99 12.02
N ARG A 271 -6.54 44.97 12.49
CA ARG A 271 -7.74 45.42 11.81
C ARG A 271 -7.86 46.94 11.91
N ASP A 272 -8.00 47.60 10.78
CA ASP A 272 -8.34 49.01 10.73
C ASP A 272 -9.85 49.16 10.86
N LEU A 273 -10.29 49.91 11.86
CA LEU A 273 -11.69 50.17 12.10
C LEU A 273 -12.04 51.58 11.62
N HIS A 274 -12.86 51.70 10.55
CA HIS A 274 -13.40 52.95 10.09
C HIS A 274 -14.83 53.18 10.62
N LEU A 275 -14.93 54.09 11.58
CA LEU A 275 -16.26 54.49 12.13
C LEU A 275 -16.95 55.46 11.17
N ARG A 276 -18.03 55.01 10.56
CA ARG A 276 -18.82 55.87 9.66
C ARG A 276 -19.87 56.74 10.39
N SER A 277 -20.26 56.39 11.61
CA SER A 277 -21.21 57.16 12.45
C SER A 277 -21.04 56.77 13.91
N GLY A 278 -21.24 57.70 14.85
CA GLY A 278 -21.10 57.47 16.30
C GLY A 278 -19.73 57.79 16.84
N THR A 279 -19.58 57.78 18.18
CA THR A 279 -18.32 57.93 18.92
C THR A 279 -18.01 56.64 19.63
N LEU A 280 -16.76 56.13 19.50
CA LEU A 280 -16.28 55.00 20.30
C LEU A 280 -15.64 55.56 21.60
N PRO A 281 -16.18 55.24 22.77
CA PRO A 281 -15.49 55.57 24.03
C PRO A 281 -14.24 54.69 24.14
N VAL A 282 -13.09 55.25 23.82
CA VAL A 282 -11.80 54.55 23.98
C VAL A 282 -11.27 54.83 25.40
N ARG A 283 -11.20 53.81 26.22
CA ARG A 283 -10.46 53.86 27.48
C ARG A 283 -9.01 53.47 27.22
N VAL A 284 -8.10 54.44 27.29
CA VAL A 284 -6.66 54.19 27.17
C VAL A 284 -6.20 53.73 28.56
N GLU A 285 -5.96 52.44 28.74
CA GLU A 285 -5.28 51.96 29.92
C GLU A 285 -3.79 52.12 29.71
N SER A 286 -3.15 52.90 30.59
CA SER A 286 -1.70 53.02 30.61
C SER A 286 -1.06 51.65 30.84
N PRO A 287 0.03 51.28 30.14
CA PRO A 287 0.69 50.02 30.38
C PRO A 287 1.10 49.92 31.85
N PRO A 288 0.99 48.75 32.51
CA PRO A 288 1.46 48.61 33.86
C PRO A 288 2.95 48.98 33.95
N GLU A 289 3.29 49.89 34.86
CA GLU A 289 4.69 50.21 35.14
C GLU A 289 5.41 48.91 35.46
N ARG A 290 6.45 48.63 34.64
CA ARG A 290 7.34 47.50 34.94
C ARG A 290 8.10 47.86 36.21
N SER A 291 7.63 47.34 37.38
CA SER A 291 8.43 47.33 38.59
C SER A 291 9.77 46.65 38.32
N GLY A 292 10.84 47.40 38.53
CA GLY A 292 12.21 47.05 38.28
C GLY A 292 12.74 45.86 39.07
#